data_3730d99022b180ccf05fc02ec756ad1d
#
_entry.id   3730d99022b180ccf05fc02ec756ad1d
#
_cell.length_a   1.000
_cell.length_b   1.000
_cell.length_c   1.000
_cell.angle_alpha   90.00
_cell.angle_beta   90.00
_cell.angle_gamma   90.00
#
_symmetry.space_group_name_H-M   'P 1'
#
loop_
_entity.id
_entity.type
_entity.pdbx_description
1 polymer ?
#
loop_
_entity_poly.entity_id
_entity_poly.type
_entity_poly.pdbx_seq_one_letter_code
_entity_poly.pdbx_strand_id
1 'polypeptide(L)'
;MTRLHRLKSTVSAGGLLVAALCGQASALPPALEGSAKKSALSSFMIQPTRIVWTTEQGVENSANLLQPHSGQAVLSEPIPPLVIKPGGALVIDFGTEIAGSVELFTPPSQAKGASVRVRCGESVAETMANIGERGAQNDHALRDQTVKLPWLGKTTIGPSGFRFVRLDNTDPKIDVQLSQVRAVLTLRDVPYIGSFKCSDERLNQIWQTGAYTVHLNMQDYLWDGIKRDRLVWLGDMYPEVCVINSVFGFNEIVPQSLDLTRDVTPVTAWMNGISSYSMWWILIHEEWYLHHGNLEYLKQQQSYLTPLLRRLTTFVDAGGREKLDGMRFLDWPTASNKVAVHEGLQAMLTLTMESGARLCAILGDKETAALCSATAKQLRQHLPEPSGRKAPAALLSIAGYRDATAVSSNVLKKDGPKDLSTFYGFFVLNALAKSNDTDTALDFISQYWGGMLDMGATTFWEDFDLAWTQNAGRIDELVAPGKQDLHGDFGAYCYKGFRHSFCHGWAGGPTAWLSNNVLGITPAAPGCAQVKITPRLGRLAWAQGTFPTPHGPIHVRHDKQPDGSIKSTVKLPDGVTQMK
;
A
#
# COMPACT_ATOMS: atom_id res chain seq x y z
N MET A 1 -59.91 -13.54 66.35
CA MET A 1 -60.48 -14.76 65.70
C MET A 1 -61.15 -14.30 64.42
N THR A 2 -60.63 -14.53 63.27
CA THR A 2 -61.37 -14.70 62.02
C THR A 2 -60.36 -15.03 60.85
N ARG A 3 -60.68 -16.06 60.12
CA ARG A 3 -59.84 -16.71 59.12
C ARG A 3 -59.69 -15.91 57.83
N LEU A 4 -58.44 -15.83 57.28
CA LEU A 4 -58.16 -15.38 55.93
C LEU A 4 -58.45 -16.54 54.96
N HIS A 5 -59.27 -16.28 53.94
CA HIS A 5 -59.33 -17.10 52.70
C HIS A 5 -58.37 -16.58 51.67
N ARG A 6 -57.49 -17.49 51.17
CA ARG A 6 -56.63 -17.28 50.02
C ARG A 6 -57.42 -17.48 48.73
N LEU A 7 -57.52 -16.45 47.90
CA LEU A 7 -57.83 -16.61 46.48
C LEU A 7 -56.50 -16.64 45.69
N LYS A 8 -56.29 -17.72 44.97
CA LYS A 8 -55.24 -17.86 43.94
C LYS A 8 -55.79 -17.27 42.63
N SER A 9 -55.21 -16.18 42.12
CA SER A 9 -55.43 -15.73 40.75
C SER A 9 -54.19 -16.08 39.92
N THR A 10 -54.38 -16.93 38.96
CA THR A 10 -53.44 -17.22 37.89
C THR A 10 -53.48 -16.07 36.88
N VAL A 11 -52.40 -15.29 36.81
CA VAL A 11 -52.20 -14.32 35.75
C VAL A 11 -51.26 -14.96 34.73
N SER A 12 -51.75 -15.22 33.52
CA SER A 12 -50.97 -15.62 32.37
C SER A 12 -50.19 -14.40 31.85
N ALA A 13 -48.87 -14.45 31.95
CA ALA A 13 -48.01 -13.42 31.37
C ALA A 13 -47.86 -13.68 29.88
N GLY A 14 -48.67 -13.02 29.07
CA GLY A 14 -48.41 -12.84 27.65
C GLY A 14 -47.38 -11.72 27.48
N GLY A 15 -46.10 -12.11 27.36
CA GLY A 15 -45.02 -11.16 27.04
C GLY A 15 -45.08 -10.72 25.58
N LEU A 16 -45.61 -9.51 25.32
CA LEU A 16 -45.33 -8.83 24.06
C LEU A 16 -43.84 -8.40 24.07
N LEU A 17 -43.02 -9.11 23.28
CA LEU A 17 -41.69 -8.61 22.92
C LEU A 17 -41.89 -7.44 21.94
N VAL A 18 -41.93 -6.24 22.43
CA VAL A 18 -41.75 -5.02 21.62
C VAL A 18 -40.26 -4.95 21.35
N ALA A 19 -39.82 -5.45 20.17
CA ALA A 19 -38.53 -5.15 19.63
C ALA A 19 -38.48 -3.65 19.36
N ALA A 20 -37.89 -2.90 20.28
CA ALA A 20 -37.52 -1.51 20.04
C ALA A 20 -36.49 -1.50 18.92
N LEU A 21 -36.93 -1.27 17.69
CA LEU A 21 -36.10 -0.79 16.61
C LEU A 21 -35.60 0.60 17.04
N CYS A 22 -34.50 0.64 17.81
CA CYS A 22 -33.69 1.84 17.92
C CYS A 22 -33.07 2.08 16.55
N GLY A 23 -33.81 2.67 15.64
CA GLY A 23 -33.24 3.33 14.49
C GLY A 23 -32.22 4.33 15.02
N GLN A 24 -30.95 4.15 14.74
CA GLN A 24 -29.95 5.17 15.03
C GLN A 24 -30.41 6.44 14.32
N ALA A 25 -30.76 7.48 15.10
CA ALA A 25 -31.09 8.76 14.53
C ALA A 25 -29.95 9.22 13.63
N SER A 26 -30.27 9.57 12.39
CA SER A 26 -29.26 10.10 11.46
C SER A 26 -28.63 11.35 12.07
N ALA A 27 -27.29 11.45 12.01
CA ALA A 27 -26.58 12.65 12.43
C ALA A 27 -26.74 13.80 11.42
N LEU A 28 -27.41 13.56 10.30
CA LEU A 28 -27.62 14.53 9.23
C LEU A 28 -29.01 15.17 9.32
N PRO A 29 -29.14 16.46 8.96
CA PRO A 29 -30.42 17.06 8.73
C PRO A 29 -31.22 16.29 7.67
N PRO A 30 -32.57 16.18 7.80
CA PRO A 30 -33.41 15.41 6.86
C PRO A 30 -33.22 15.80 5.39
N ALA A 31 -32.90 17.07 5.09
CA ALA A 31 -32.65 17.54 3.73
C ALA A 31 -31.39 16.94 3.08
N LEU A 32 -30.48 16.38 3.87
CA LEU A 32 -29.23 15.75 3.40
C LEU A 32 -29.29 14.21 3.47
N GLU A 33 -30.31 13.64 4.13
CA GLU A 33 -30.52 12.20 4.16
C GLU A 33 -30.73 11.65 2.75
N GLY A 34 -30.00 10.61 2.40
CA GLY A 34 -30.06 9.98 1.07
C GLY A 34 -29.18 10.65 -0.01
N SER A 35 -28.72 11.88 0.20
CA SER A 35 -27.78 12.55 -0.73
C SER A 35 -26.31 12.58 -0.23
N ALA A 36 -26.10 12.46 1.09
CA ALA A 36 -24.78 12.48 1.69
C ALA A 36 -24.27 11.06 1.96
N LYS A 37 -23.01 10.81 1.57
CA LYS A 37 -22.29 9.58 1.89
C LYS A 37 -21.20 9.90 2.92
N LYS A 38 -21.18 9.16 4.02
CA LYS A 38 -20.11 9.28 5.02
C LYS A 38 -18.80 8.80 4.43
N SER A 39 -17.76 9.62 4.52
CA SER A 39 -16.40 9.18 4.17
C SER A 39 -15.91 8.11 5.17
N ALA A 40 -15.17 7.13 4.67
CA ALA A 40 -14.46 6.17 5.49
C ALA A 40 -13.11 6.71 5.98
N LEU A 41 -12.74 7.92 5.53
CA LEU A 41 -11.48 8.58 5.87
C LEU A 41 -11.65 9.49 7.08
N SER A 42 -10.65 9.50 7.94
CA SER A 42 -10.49 10.38 9.08
C SER A 42 -9.36 11.37 8.84
N SER A 43 -9.43 12.53 9.50
CA SER A 43 -8.40 13.56 9.42
C SER A 43 -7.62 13.64 10.72
N PHE A 44 -6.28 13.63 10.60
CA PHE A 44 -5.36 13.74 11.73
C PHE A 44 -4.47 14.98 11.54
N MET A 45 -4.32 15.77 12.62
CA MET A 45 -3.55 17.00 12.58
C MET A 45 -2.10 16.71 12.95
N ILE A 46 -1.17 16.98 12.02
CA ILE A 46 0.24 16.68 12.17
C ILE A 46 1.03 17.99 12.29
N GLN A 47 1.80 18.11 13.36
CA GLN A 47 2.71 19.22 13.60
C GLN A 47 4.02 19.02 12.84
N PRO A 48 4.71 20.10 12.41
CA PRO A 48 6.07 20.01 11.90
C PRO A 48 7.01 19.42 12.94
N THR A 49 7.99 18.63 12.48
CA THR A 49 9.00 18.03 13.35
C THR A 49 10.33 18.78 13.35
N ARG A 50 10.65 19.45 12.23
CA ARG A 50 11.85 20.28 12.10
C ARG A 50 11.75 21.30 10.98
N ILE A 51 12.58 22.35 11.06
CA ILE A 51 12.89 23.26 9.96
C ILE A 51 14.15 22.73 9.27
N VAL A 52 14.03 22.35 8.01
CA VAL A 52 15.16 21.77 7.25
C VAL A 52 16.10 22.85 6.75
N TRP A 53 15.53 23.97 6.30
CA TRP A 53 16.27 25.04 5.68
C TRP A 53 15.51 26.37 5.76
N THR A 54 16.24 27.46 5.81
CA THR A 54 15.73 28.82 5.62
C THR A 54 16.69 29.60 4.72
N THR A 55 16.20 30.64 4.05
CA THR A 55 17.10 31.66 3.49
C THR A 55 17.95 32.27 4.61
N GLU A 56 19.19 32.67 4.30
CA GLU A 56 20.12 33.27 5.27
C GLU A 56 19.54 34.50 5.97
N GLN A 57 18.72 35.26 5.25
CA GLN A 57 18.03 36.44 5.76
C GLN A 57 16.54 36.35 5.36
N GLY A 58 15.71 37.09 6.08
CA GLY A 58 14.29 37.23 5.75
C GLY A 58 13.36 36.19 6.38
N VAL A 59 13.84 35.35 7.30
CA VAL A 59 12.98 34.46 8.07
C VAL A 59 13.25 34.64 9.56
N GLU A 60 12.19 34.96 10.31
CA GLU A 60 12.25 35.17 11.77
C GLU A 60 11.27 34.21 12.45
N ASN A 61 11.62 33.76 13.65
CA ASN A 61 10.78 32.92 14.53
C ASN A 61 10.35 31.56 13.92
N SER A 62 11.10 31.01 12.97
CA SER A 62 10.72 29.73 12.31
C SER A 62 10.61 28.57 13.29
N ALA A 63 11.44 28.53 14.37
CA ALA A 63 11.38 27.50 15.40
C ALA A 63 10.05 27.48 16.18
N ASN A 64 9.31 28.58 16.18
CA ASN A 64 8.01 28.66 16.86
C ASN A 64 6.94 27.77 16.20
N LEU A 65 7.09 27.44 14.91
CA LEU A 65 6.21 26.48 14.23
C LEU A 65 6.28 25.07 14.84
N LEU A 66 7.35 24.75 15.54
CA LEU A 66 7.56 23.44 16.19
C LEU A 66 6.91 23.36 17.59
N GLN A 67 6.40 24.49 18.10
CA GLN A 67 5.73 24.54 19.39
C GLN A 67 4.28 24.07 19.27
N PRO A 68 3.68 23.52 20.34
CA PRO A 68 2.25 23.20 20.35
C PRO A 68 1.39 24.45 20.10
N HIS A 69 0.42 24.34 19.21
CA HIS A 69 -0.54 25.38 18.86
C HIS A 69 -1.97 24.91 19.03
N SER A 70 -2.91 25.87 19.18
CA SER A 70 -4.33 25.58 19.39
C SER A 70 -5.02 24.94 18.17
N GLY A 71 -4.46 25.15 16.97
CA GLY A 71 -5.11 24.77 15.71
C GLY A 71 -6.30 25.65 15.33
N GLN A 72 -6.38 26.85 15.91
CA GLN A 72 -7.40 27.86 15.67
C GLN A 72 -6.73 29.23 15.48
N ALA A 73 -7.23 30.02 14.54
CA ALA A 73 -6.86 31.42 14.45
C ALA A 73 -7.49 32.20 15.61
N VAL A 74 -6.67 32.98 16.32
CA VAL A 74 -7.07 33.71 17.53
C VAL A 74 -6.63 35.18 17.45
N LEU A 75 -7.32 36.06 18.17
CA LEU A 75 -7.02 37.49 18.22
C LEU A 75 -5.74 37.82 18.98
N SER A 76 -5.28 36.94 19.85
CA SER A 76 -4.05 37.12 20.64
C SER A 76 -3.30 35.80 20.67
N GLU A 77 -2.13 35.75 20.06
CA GLU A 77 -1.25 34.59 20.04
C GLU A 77 -0.20 34.74 21.14
N PRO A 78 -0.01 33.71 21.99
CA PRO A 78 1.03 33.74 23.04
C PRO A 78 2.44 33.55 22.49
N ILE A 79 2.57 33.01 21.27
CA ILE A 79 3.83 32.71 20.61
C ILE A 79 3.98 33.68 19.43
N PRO A 80 5.11 34.40 19.29
CA PRO A 80 5.34 35.26 18.15
C PRO A 80 5.22 34.48 16.83
N PRO A 81 4.54 35.02 15.80
CA PRO A 81 4.38 34.31 14.53
C PRO A 81 5.71 34.17 13.79
N LEU A 82 5.79 33.15 12.94
CA LEU A 82 6.78 33.10 11.87
C LEU A 82 6.63 34.37 11.01
N VAL A 83 7.73 35.03 10.67
CA VAL A 83 7.75 36.13 9.72
C VAL A 83 8.64 35.74 8.54
N ILE A 84 8.09 35.79 7.32
CA ILE A 84 8.84 35.61 6.08
C ILE A 84 8.81 36.97 5.34
N LYS A 85 9.95 37.66 5.32
CA LYS A 85 10.11 38.92 4.61
C LYS A 85 10.12 38.71 3.09
N PRO A 86 9.93 39.74 2.28
CA PRO A 86 10.04 39.66 0.83
C PRO A 86 11.30 38.92 0.37
N GLY A 87 11.13 37.89 -0.47
CA GLY A 87 12.21 37.01 -0.94
C GLY A 87 12.69 35.95 0.06
N GLY A 88 12.18 35.95 1.29
CA GLY A 88 12.44 34.91 2.28
C GLY A 88 11.71 33.61 1.96
N ALA A 89 12.30 32.49 2.39
CA ALA A 89 11.70 31.17 2.24
C ALA A 89 12.21 30.18 3.31
N LEU A 90 11.42 29.13 3.58
CA LEU A 90 11.84 28.04 4.47
C LEU A 90 11.28 26.69 3.98
N VAL A 91 11.93 25.58 4.40
CA VAL A 91 11.47 24.20 4.20
C VAL A 91 11.18 23.55 5.55
N ILE A 92 10.02 22.96 5.65
CA ILE A 92 9.46 22.29 6.84
C ILE A 92 9.41 20.79 6.56
N ASP A 93 9.77 19.97 7.54
CA ASP A 93 9.61 18.51 7.53
C ASP A 93 8.54 18.09 8.54
N PHE A 94 7.58 17.27 8.12
CA PHE A 94 6.56 16.68 8.99
C PHE A 94 6.98 15.32 9.58
N GLY A 95 8.19 14.85 9.27
CA GLY A 95 8.79 13.64 9.83
C GLY A 95 8.35 12.34 9.15
N THR A 96 7.25 12.31 8.44
CA THR A 96 6.75 11.15 7.70
C THR A 96 5.99 11.59 6.46
N GLU A 97 5.81 10.67 5.52
CA GLU A 97 4.98 10.87 4.33
C GLU A 97 3.51 11.04 4.70
N ILE A 98 2.81 11.91 4.01
CA ILE A 98 1.43 12.33 4.29
C ILE A 98 0.60 12.31 3.00
N ALA A 99 -0.55 11.63 3.02
CA ALA A 99 -1.61 11.85 2.06
C ALA A 99 -2.58 12.89 2.65
N GLY A 100 -2.61 14.11 2.11
CA GLY A 100 -3.46 15.12 2.72
C GLY A 100 -3.18 16.55 2.32
N SER A 101 -3.43 17.47 3.22
CA SER A 101 -3.40 18.93 2.96
C SER A 101 -2.49 19.65 3.95
N VAL A 102 -2.13 20.90 3.60
CA VAL A 102 -1.40 21.82 4.47
C VAL A 102 -2.34 22.93 4.90
N GLU A 103 -2.35 23.26 6.17
CA GLU A 103 -3.08 24.40 6.73
C GLU A 103 -2.12 25.47 7.23
N LEU A 104 -2.36 26.69 6.77
CA LEU A 104 -1.65 27.91 7.15
C LEU A 104 -2.59 28.79 7.99
N PHE A 105 -2.14 29.22 9.17
CA PHE A 105 -2.91 30.09 10.06
C PHE A 105 -2.24 31.46 10.10
N THR A 106 -3.03 32.50 9.83
CA THR A 106 -2.57 33.89 9.85
C THR A 106 -3.02 34.61 11.10
N PRO A 107 -2.11 35.34 11.79
CA PRO A 107 -2.42 36.14 12.97
C PRO A 107 -3.14 37.47 12.60
N PRO A 108 -3.66 38.23 13.60
CA PRO A 108 -4.23 39.55 13.38
C PRO A 108 -3.23 40.59 12.82
N SER A 109 -1.94 40.35 13.03
CA SER A 109 -0.86 41.21 12.50
C SER A 109 -0.59 41.01 11.01
N GLN A 110 -1.14 39.96 10.38
CA GLN A 110 -0.98 39.73 8.95
C GLN A 110 -1.62 40.84 8.13
N ALA A 111 -0.81 41.51 7.34
CA ALA A 111 -1.28 42.52 6.42
C ALA A 111 -2.16 41.92 5.31
N LYS A 112 -3.20 42.67 4.90
CA LYS A 112 -4.10 42.24 3.82
C LYS A 112 -3.35 42.11 2.49
N GLY A 113 -3.64 41.06 1.73
CA GLY A 113 -3.17 40.87 0.37
C GLY A 113 -1.82 40.19 0.25
N ALA A 114 -1.19 39.79 1.33
CA ALA A 114 0.05 39.00 1.27
C ALA A 114 -0.18 37.69 0.50
N SER A 115 0.83 37.27 -0.23
CA SER A 115 0.82 36.04 -1.01
C SER A 115 1.99 35.13 -0.60
N VAL A 116 1.71 33.84 -0.46
CA VAL A 116 2.73 32.84 -0.19
C VAL A 116 2.65 31.74 -1.24
N ARG A 117 3.81 31.34 -1.79
CA ARG A 117 3.93 30.16 -2.62
C ARG A 117 4.20 28.96 -1.74
N VAL A 118 3.40 27.92 -1.93
CA VAL A 118 3.49 26.66 -1.17
C VAL A 118 3.89 25.56 -2.13
N ARG A 119 4.97 24.86 -1.82
CA ARG A 119 5.48 23.73 -2.58
C ARG A 119 5.55 22.50 -1.69
N CYS A 120 4.78 21.46 -2.03
CA CYS A 120 4.83 20.15 -1.39
C CYS A 120 5.83 19.25 -2.11
N GLY A 121 6.48 18.35 -1.40
CA GLY A 121 7.38 17.35 -1.98
C GLY A 121 7.57 16.14 -1.08
N GLU A 122 7.84 14.99 -1.70
CA GLU A 122 8.23 13.75 -1.03
C GLU A 122 9.74 13.74 -0.70
N SER A 123 10.49 14.72 -1.22
CA SER A 123 11.88 14.99 -0.86
C SER A 123 12.13 16.48 -0.68
N VAL A 124 13.18 16.82 0.06
CA VAL A 124 13.64 18.22 0.20
C VAL A 124 13.94 18.81 -1.19
N ALA A 125 14.63 18.08 -2.03
CA ALA A 125 15.00 18.51 -3.38
C ALA A 125 13.77 18.81 -4.26
N GLU A 126 12.70 18.01 -4.15
CA GLU A 126 11.46 18.26 -4.88
C GLU A 126 10.81 19.58 -4.47
N THR A 127 10.85 19.97 -3.19
CA THR A 127 10.31 21.27 -2.75
C THR A 127 11.10 22.44 -3.29
N MET A 128 12.37 22.24 -3.64
CA MET A 128 13.22 23.27 -4.22
C MET A 128 12.95 23.48 -5.72
N ALA A 129 12.43 22.47 -6.42
CA ALA A 129 12.22 22.52 -7.86
C ALA A 129 11.00 23.38 -8.25
N ASN A 130 11.09 24.07 -9.38
CA ASN A 130 9.96 24.70 -10.02
C ASN A 130 9.19 23.71 -10.90
N ILE A 131 7.93 24.04 -11.21
CA ILE A 131 7.16 23.26 -12.20
C ILE A 131 7.90 23.24 -13.53
N GLY A 132 8.01 22.03 -14.12
CA GLY A 132 8.75 21.74 -15.34
C GLY A 132 10.21 21.31 -15.12
N GLU A 133 10.79 21.56 -13.96
CA GLU A 133 12.16 21.12 -13.65
C GLU A 133 12.18 19.63 -13.29
N ARG A 134 13.00 18.85 -13.98
CA ARG A 134 13.26 17.44 -13.70
C ARG A 134 12.00 16.61 -13.40
N GLY A 135 10.90 16.86 -14.13
CA GLY A 135 9.64 16.11 -13.96
C GLY A 135 8.71 16.63 -12.87
N ALA A 136 9.02 17.75 -12.20
CA ALA A 136 8.10 18.38 -11.25
C ALA A 136 6.83 18.91 -11.95
N GLN A 137 5.65 18.45 -11.54
CA GLN A 137 4.38 18.73 -12.22
C GLN A 137 3.23 18.91 -11.22
N ASN A 138 2.17 19.61 -11.69
CA ASN A 138 0.85 19.70 -11.03
C ASN A 138 -0.20 18.89 -11.83
N ASP A 139 0.12 17.66 -12.21
CA ASP A 139 -0.75 16.87 -13.08
C ASP A 139 -1.84 16.08 -12.31
N HIS A 140 -1.48 15.39 -11.23
CA HIS A 140 -2.44 14.57 -10.45
C HIS A 140 -2.75 15.18 -9.08
N ALA A 141 -1.88 16.05 -8.60
CA ALA A 141 -2.08 16.82 -7.37
C ALA A 141 -1.42 18.20 -7.50
N LEU A 142 -2.00 19.20 -6.85
CA LEU A 142 -1.42 20.55 -6.79
C LEU A 142 -0.30 20.55 -5.75
N ARG A 143 0.95 20.37 -6.21
CA ARG A 143 2.13 20.43 -5.36
C ARG A 143 2.76 21.81 -5.25
N ASP A 144 2.45 22.72 -6.17
CA ASP A 144 3.06 24.05 -6.26
C ASP A 144 1.99 25.07 -6.63
N GLN A 145 1.68 25.97 -5.72
CA GLN A 145 0.70 27.03 -5.93
C GLN A 145 0.98 28.26 -5.08
N THR A 146 0.58 29.43 -5.58
CA THR A 146 0.60 30.68 -4.83
C THR A 146 -0.81 31.01 -4.35
N VAL A 147 -0.96 31.25 -3.06
CA VAL A 147 -2.24 31.60 -2.43
C VAL A 147 -2.17 32.94 -1.75
N LYS A 148 -3.28 33.69 -1.80
CA LYS A 148 -3.47 34.91 -0.99
C LYS A 148 -3.89 34.52 0.42
N LEU A 149 -3.24 35.14 1.39
CA LEU A 149 -3.53 34.89 2.80
C LEU A 149 -4.66 35.83 3.29
N PRO A 150 -5.61 35.30 4.07
CA PRO A 150 -6.62 36.13 4.73
C PRO A 150 -5.97 36.94 5.87
N TRP A 151 -6.63 38.02 6.26
CA TRP A 151 -6.41 38.58 7.57
C TRP A 151 -7.10 37.71 8.64
N LEU A 152 -6.34 37.31 9.65
CA LEU A 152 -6.85 36.46 10.76
C LEU A 152 -7.70 35.30 10.24
N GLY A 153 -7.04 34.19 9.89
CA GLY A 153 -7.79 33.06 9.34
C GLY A 153 -6.94 31.84 9.06
N LYS A 154 -7.58 30.89 8.37
CA LYS A 154 -6.96 29.64 7.95
C LYS A 154 -7.09 29.46 6.43
N THR A 155 -5.99 29.05 5.79
CA THR A 155 -5.98 28.65 4.39
C THR A 155 -5.56 27.20 4.28
N THR A 156 -6.32 26.38 3.54
CA THR A 156 -6.03 24.97 3.30
C THR A 156 -5.53 24.78 1.86
N ILE A 157 -4.45 24.05 1.68
CA ILE A 157 -3.77 23.77 0.42
C ILE A 157 -3.68 22.26 0.23
N GLY A 158 -3.98 21.79 -0.96
CA GLY A 158 -3.98 20.36 -1.31
C GLY A 158 -5.38 19.83 -1.65
N PRO A 159 -5.60 18.49 -1.66
CA PRO A 159 -4.72 17.45 -1.14
C PRO A 159 -3.55 17.07 -2.06
N SER A 160 -2.45 16.58 -1.47
CA SER A 160 -1.26 16.05 -2.14
C SER A 160 -0.61 14.91 -1.34
N GLY A 161 0.32 14.16 -1.96
CA GLY A 161 1.28 13.30 -1.27
C GLY A 161 2.55 14.12 -1.00
N PHE A 162 3.02 14.15 0.25
CA PHE A 162 4.20 14.94 0.63
C PHE A 162 4.71 14.58 2.03
N ARG A 163 5.97 14.86 2.26
CA ARG A 163 6.58 14.93 3.60
C ARG A 163 7.09 16.33 3.92
N PHE A 164 7.51 17.05 2.90
CA PHE A 164 8.13 18.36 3.04
C PHE A 164 7.26 19.44 2.42
N VAL A 165 7.31 20.64 3.03
CA VAL A 165 6.62 21.82 2.53
C VAL A 165 7.60 23.00 2.52
N ARG A 166 7.72 23.65 1.36
CA ARG A 166 8.42 24.91 1.24
C ARG A 166 7.43 26.06 1.15
N LEU A 167 7.70 27.13 1.90
CA LEU A 167 6.97 28.37 1.87
C LEU A 167 7.90 29.46 1.36
N ASP A 168 7.48 30.19 0.30
CA ASP A 168 8.20 31.35 -0.24
C ASP A 168 7.31 32.57 -0.14
N ASN A 169 7.81 33.65 0.43
CA ASN A 169 7.14 34.95 0.31
C ASN A 169 7.36 35.52 -1.08
N THR A 170 6.31 35.54 -1.89
CA THR A 170 6.33 36.07 -3.27
C THR A 170 5.87 37.53 -3.36
N ASP A 171 5.45 38.12 -2.25
CA ASP A 171 5.11 39.54 -2.22
C ASP A 171 6.38 40.37 -2.13
N PRO A 172 6.52 41.41 -2.95
CA PRO A 172 7.74 42.24 -2.96
C PRO A 172 7.81 43.27 -1.81
N LYS A 173 6.73 43.46 -1.05
CA LYS A 173 6.61 44.56 -0.07
C LYS A 173 5.99 44.16 1.26
N ILE A 174 5.24 43.05 1.31
CA ILE A 174 4.45 42.69 2.47
C ILE A 174 5.08 41.43 3.10
N ASP A 175 5.32 41.49 4.40
CA ASP A 175 5.75 40.32 5.16
C ASP A 175 4.63 39.28 5.25
N VAL A 176 4.94 38.00 5.05
CA VAL A 176 4.06 36.88 5.34
C VAL A 176 4.24 36.53 6.81
N GLN A 177 3.13 36.52 7.55
CA GLN A 177 3.12 36.13 8.95
C GLN A 177 2.20 34.91 9.16
N LEU A 178 2.74 33.88 9.80
CA LEU A 178 1.99 32.65 10.10
C LEU A 178 2.12 32.32 11.59
N SER A 179 0.99 32.22 12.28
CA SER A 179 0.98 31.77 13.68
C SER A 179 1.17 30.27 13.78
N GLN A 180 0.72 29.51 12.78
CA GLN A 180 0.85 28.07 12.74
C GLN A 180 0.90 27.56 11.29
N VAL A 181 1.64 26.46 11.10
CA VAL A 181 1.58 25.58 9.92
C VAL A 181 1.40 24.15 10.40
N ARG A 182 0.44 23.44 9.83
CA ARG A 182 0.25 22.00 10.12
C ARG A 182 -0.14 21.23 8.87
N ALA A 183 0.11 19.94 8.86
CA ALA A 183 -0.47 19.05 7.87
C ALA A 183 -1.76 18.43 8.39
N VAL A 184 -2.65 18.09 7.47
CA VAL A 184 -3.87 17.31 7.73
C VAL A 184 -3.71 15.99 6.99
N LEU A 185 -3.29 14.96 7.72
CA LEU A 185 -3.23 13.60 7.21
C LEU A 185 -4.65 13.05 7.04
N THR A 186 -4.98 12.56 5.87
CA THR A 186 -6.24 11.88 5.56
C THR A 186 -5.97 10.38 5.42
N LEU A 187 -6.61 9.58 6.26
CA LEU A 187 -6.30 8.16 6.43
C LEU A 187 -7.56 7.39 6.84
N ARG A 188 -7.66 6.11 6.49
CA ARG A 188 -8.63 5.21 7.11
C ARG A 188 -8.22 4.95 8.56
N ASP A 189 -9.11 5.23 9.51
CA ASP A 189 -8.86 4.99 10.93
C ASP A 189 -9.12 3.51 11.27
N VAL A 190 -8.16 2.67 10.92
CA VAL A 190 -8.22 1.21 11.11
C VAL A 190 -7.02 0.72 11.92
N PRO A 191 -7.24 -0.21 12.88
CA PRO A 191 -6.15 -0.72 13.70
C PRO A 191 -5.23 -1.65 12.92
N TYR A 192 -3.95 -1.66 13.28
CA TYR A 192 -3.00 -2.70 12.88
C TYR A 192 -3.24 -3.93 13.76
N ILE A 193 -4.02 -4.91 13.24
CA ILE A 193 -4.31 -6.18 13.93
C ILE A 193 -3.11 -7.11 13.83
N GLY A 194 -2.50 -7.15 12.64
CA GLY A 194 -1.26 -7.85 12.40
C GLY A 194 -0.06 -7.13 13.00
N SER A 195 0.95 -7.88 13.39
CA SER A 195 2.21 -7.35 13.90
C SER A 195 3.36 -8.29 13.56
N PHE A 196 4.56 -7.72 13.50
CA PHE A 196 5.78 -8.47 13.27
C PHE A 196 6.92 -7.88 14.10
N LYS A 197 7.67 -8.74 14.77
CA LYS A 197 8.90 -8.40 15.45
C LYS A 197 9.88 -9.57 15.38
N CYS A 198 11.14 -9.30 15.13
CA CYS A 198 12.19 -10.31 15.09
C CYS A 198 13.48 -9.79 15.72
N SER A 199 14.51 -10.63 15.75
CA SER A 199 15.82 -10.29 16.30
C SER A 199 16.64 -9.29 15.48
N ASP A 200 16.16 -8.89 14.29
CA ASP A 200 16.78 -7.91 13.39
C ASP A 200 15.91 -6.66 13.30
N GLU A 201 16.35 -5.56 13.92
CA GLU A 201 15.59 -4.31 14.01
C GLU A 201 15.36 -3.66 12.64
N ARG A 202 16.28 -3.86 11.70
CA ARG A 202 16.11 -3.34 10.34
C ARG A 202 14.90 -3.97 9.63
N LEU A 203 14.69 -5.27 9.82
CA LEU A 203 13.51 -5.96 9.29
C LEU A 203 12.21 -5.52 9.98
N ASN A 204 12.27 -5.19 11.28
CA ASN A 204 11.12 -4.62 12.01
C ASN A 204 10.71 -3.26 11.42
N GLN A 205 11.68 -2.38 11.14
CA GLN A 205 11.45 -1.08 10.50
C GLN A 205 10.89 -1.25 9.08
N ILE A 206 11.45 -2.19 8.29
CA ILE A 206 10.96 -2.48 6.93
C ILE A 206 9.50 -2.94 6.96
N TRP A 207 9.15 -3.85 7.89
CA TRP A 207 7.77 -4.31 8.02
C TRP A 207 6.81 -3.15 8.33
N GLN A 208 7.18 -2.29 9.28
CA GLN A 208 6.37 -1.13 9.68
C GLN A 208 6.23 -0.11 8.54
N THR A 209 7.32 0.17 7.82
CA THR A 209 7.33 1.11 6.69
C THR A 209 6.43 0.62 5.55
N GLY A 210 6.49 -0.67 5.19
CA GLY A 210 5.62 -1.21 4.14
C GLY A 210 4.15 -1.26 4.56
N ALA A 211 3.85 -1.54 5.83
CA ALA A 211 2.49 -1.45 6.37
C ALA A 211 1.94 -0.01 6.28
N TYR A 212 2.75 0.99 6.64
CA TYR A 212 2.37 2.40 6.53
C TYR A 212 2.23 2.86 5.08
N THR A 213 3.11 2.40 4.19
CA THR A 213 3.01 2.69 2.74
C THR A 213 1.66 2.28 2.18
N VAL A 214 1.23 1.04 2.44
CA VAL A 214 -0.07 0.55 1.96
C VAL A 214 -1.22 1.26 2.67
N HIS A 215 -1.10 1.55 3.97
CA HIS A 215 -2.13 2.28 4.72
C HIS A 215 -2.42 3.67 4.12
N LEU A 216 -1.39 4.40 3.71
CA LEU A 216 -1.56 5.69 3.03
C LEU A 216 -2.31 5.58 1.70
N ASN A 217 -2.18 4.46 1.00
CA ASN A 217 -2.85 4.20 -0.27
C ASN A 217 -4.30 3.69 -0.10
N MET A 218 -4.73 3.34 1.12
CA MET A 218 -6.11 2.98 1.45
C MET A 218 -6.99 4.24 1.58
N GLN A 219 -7.28 4.88 0.46
CA GLN A 219 -8.05 6.13 0.37
C GLN A 219 -9.54 5.87 0.10
N ASP A 220 -10.22 6.61 -0.78
CA ASP A 220 -11.59 6.31 -1.22
C ASP A 220 -11.66 4.94 -1.91
N TYR A 221 -10.63 4.62 -2.67
CA TYR A 221 -10.31 3.32 -3.22
C TYR A 221 -8.86 2.97 -2.86
N LEU A 222 -8.45 1.74 -3.14
CA LEU A 222 -7.06 1.35 -3.00
C LEU A 222 -6.27 1.93 -4.18
N TRP A 223 -5.47 2.97 -3.89
CA TRP A 223 -4.68 3.68 -4.88
C TRP A 223 -3.29 3.10 -5.00
N ASP A 224 -2.72 3.19 -6.18
CA ASP A 224 -1.32 2.87 -6.48
C ASP A 224 -0.32 3.76 -5.72
N GLY A 225 -0.63 5.06 -5.63
CA GLY A 225 0.23 6.08 -5.01
C GLY A 225 -0.53 7.32 -4.56
N ILE A 226 0.00 8.06 -3.60
CA ILE A 226 -0.67 9.24 -3.01
C ILE A 226 -0.31 10.56 -3.68
N LYS A 227 0.83 10.63 -4.36
CA LYS A 227 1.26 11.84 -5.09
C LYS A 227 0.72 11.86 -6.51
N ARG A 228 0.80 10.73 -7.20
CA ARG A 228 0.53 10.61 -8.63
C ARG A 228 -0.42 9.46 -8.91
N ASP A 229 -1.06 9.48 -10.06
CA ASP A 229 -2.13 8.64 -10.57
C ASP A 229 -3.34 8.61 -9.64
N ARG A 230 -3.25 8.11 -8.41
CA ARG A 230 -4.36 7.99 -7.44
C ARG A 230 -5.51 7.19 -8.01
N LEU A 231 -5.17 6.11 -8.67
CA LEU A 231 -6.09 5.21 -9.37
C LEU A 231 -6.02 3.80 -8.80
N VAL A 232 -7.02 3.00 -9.14
CA VAL A 232 -6.99 1.57 -8.90
C VAL A 232 -6.27 0.89 -10.06
N TRP A 233 -5.03 0.46 -9.84
CA TRP A 233 -4.24 -0.33 -10.77
C TRP A 233 -4.20 -1.78 -10.30
N LEU A 234 -4.77 -2.72 -11.08
CA LEU A 234 -4.97 -4.12 -10.64
C LEU A 234 -3.66 -4.89 -10.39
N GLY A 235 -2.58 -4.52 -11.09
CA GLY A 235 -1.27 -5.10 -10.83
C GLY A 235 -0.76 -4.73 -9.44
N ASP A 236 -0.87 -3.45 -9.12
CA ASP A 236 -0.46 -2.85 -7.85
C ASP A 236 -1.22 -3.44 -6.67
N MET A 237 -2.52 -3.68 -6.84
CA MET A 237 -3.39 -4.21 -5.80
C MET A 237 -2.94 -5.56 -5.24
N TYR A 238 -2.28 -6.44 -6.02
CA TYR A 238 -1.99 -7.79 -5.51
C TYR A 238 -1.06 -7.78 -4.29
N PRO A 239 0.15 -7.15 -4.31
CA PRO A 239 0.96 -7.04 -3.10
C PRO A 239 0.30 -6.19 -2.01
N GLU A 240 -0.48 -5.14 -2.36
CA GLU A 240 -1.22 -4.34 -1.39
C GLU A 240 -2.25 -5.17 -0.62
N VAL A 241 -3.02 -6.00 -1.33
CA VAL A 241 -4.01 -6.92 -0.72
C VAL A 241 -3.32 -7.94 0.20
N CYS A 242 -2.15 -8.46 -0.18
CA CYS A 242 -1.37 -9.33 0.69
C CYS A 242 -0.94 -8.61 1.98
N VAL A 243 -0.57 -7.32 1.89
CA VAL A 243 -0.25 -6.50 3.08
C VAL A 243 -1.51 -6.24 3.91
N ILE A 244 -2.63 -5.88 3.27
CA ILE A 244 -3.91 -5.65 3.97
C ILE A 244 -4.32 -6.90 4.73
N ASN A 245 -4.25 -8.08 4.11
CA ASN A 245 -4.54 -9.36 4.76
C ASN A 245 -3.65 -9.60 5.98
N SER A 246 -2.36 -9.22 5.89
CA SER A 246 -1.37 -9.49 6.95
C SER A 246 -1.41 -8.47 8.10
N VAL A 247 -1.88 -7.24 7.85
CA VAL A 247 -1.81 -6.11 8.80
C VAL A 247 -3.19 -5.71 9.32
N PHE A 248 -4.16 -5.51 8.44
CA PHE A 248 -5.47 -4.94 8.79
C PHE A 248 -6.57 -6.00 8.85
N GLY A 249 -6.41 -7.14 8.15
CA GLY A 249 -7.47 -8.11 7.96
C GLY A 249 -8.52 -7.62 6.94
N PHE A 250 -9.79 -7.93 7.19
CA PHE A 250 -10.86 -7.50 6.28
C PHE A 250 -10.99 -5.97 6.25
N ASN A 251 -11.01 -5.43 5.04
CA ASN A 251 -11.36 -4.04 4.78
C ASN A 251 -12.15 -3.95 3.48
N GLU A 252 -13.26 -3.22 3.51
CA GLU A 252 -14.17 -3.05 2.37
C GLU A 252 -13.53 -2.36 1.16
N ILE A 253 -12.41 -1.68 1.35
CA ILE A 253 -11.70 -1.00 0.26
C ILE A 253 -11.27 -1.97 -0.84
N VAL A 254 -10.91 -3.22 -0.47
CA VAL A 254 -10.49 -4.24 -1.44
C VAL A 254 -11.66 -4.66 -2.34
N PRO A 255 -12.80 -5.17 -1.81
CA PRO A 255 -13.95 -5.49 -2.66
C PRO A 255 -14.48 -4.25 -3.43
N GLN A 256 -14.50 -3.06 -2.82
CA GLN A 256 -14.93 -1.84 -3.51
C GLN A 256 -14.04 -1.51 -4.72
N SER A 257 -12.72 -1.68 -4.61
CA SER A 257 -11.78 -1.41 -5.71
C SER A 257 -11.86 -2.46 -6.81
N LEU A 258 -12.05 -3.73 -6.44
CA LEU A 258 -12.27 -4.81 -7.40
C LEU A 258 -13.59 -4.64 -8.16
N ASP A 259 -14.66 -4.25 -7.46
CA ASP A 259 -15.96 -3.99 -8.08
C ASP A 259 -15.92 -2.79 -9.01
N LEU A 260 -15.25 -1.69 -8.61
CA LEU A 260 -15.06 -0.53 -9.48
C LEU A 260 -14.44 -0.93 -10.82
N THR A 261 -13.33 -1.67 -10.80
CA THR A 261 -12.63 -2.07 -12.03
C THR A 261 -13.44 -3.04 -12.87
N ARG A 262 -14.21 -3.95 -12.27
CA ARG A 262 -15.16 -4.81 -12.95
C ARG A 262 -16.26 -4.00 -13.65
N ASP A 263 -16.87 -3.06 -12.94
CA ASP A 263 -18.05 -2.33 -13.41
C ASP A 263 -17.74 -1.35 -14.55
N VAL A 264 -16.50 -0.84 -14.61
CA VAL A 264 -16.06 0.07 -15.68
C VAL A 264 -15.39 -0.63 -16.86
N THR A 265 -15.10 -1.95 -16.77
CA THR A 265 -14.36 -2.68 -17.80
C THR A 265 -15.22 -3.79 -18.40
N PRO A 266 -15.67 -3.66 -19.66
CA PRO A 266 -16.33 -4.78 -20.35
C PRO A 266 -15.43 -6.01 -20.42
N VAL A 267 -16.00 -7.22 -20.36
CA VAL A 267 -15.23 -8.48 -20.43
C VAL A 267 -14.36 -8.58 -21.69
N THR A 268 -14.74 -7.89 -22.77
CA THR A 268 -13.99 -7.83 -24.04
C THR A 268 -12.79 -6.88 -24.02
N ALA A 269 -12.65 -6.05 -23.00
CA ALA A 269 -11.51 -5.16 -22.78
C ALA A 269 -10.55 -5.73 -21.71
N TRP A 270 -9.37 -5.16 -21.60
CA TRP A 270 -8.43 -5.44 -20.53
C TRP A 270 -8.58 -4.41 -19.40
N MET A 271 -8.60 -4.86 -18.17
CA MET A 271 -8.60 -3.96 -17.01
C MET A 271 -7.36 -3.06 -17.05
N ASN A 272 -7.56 -1.77 -16.84
CA ASN A 272 -6.54 -0.73 -17.02
C ASN A 272 -5.85 -0.74 -18.42
N GLY A 273 -6.43 -1.40 -19.43
CA GLY A 273 -5.84 -1.56 -20.78
C GLY A 273 -4.70 -2.58 -20.85
N ILE A 274 -4.39 -3.31 -19.79
CA ILE A 274 -3.24 -4.19 -19.65
C ILE A 274 -3.70 -5.64 -19.48
N SER A 275 -3.20 -6.56 -20.33
CA SER A 275 -3.66 -7.96 -20.33
C SER A 275 -3.37 -8.70 -19.01
N SER A 276 -2.23 -8.46 -18.38
CA SER A 276 -1.90 -9.04 -17.08
C SER A 276 -2.81 -8.54 -15.94
N TYR A 277 -3.38 -7.34 -16.05
CA TYR A 277 -4.18 -6.75 -14.98
C TYR A 277 -5.55 -7.44 -14.83
N SER A 278 -6.14 -7.92 -15.93
CA SER A 278 -7.31 -8.80 -15.85
C SER A 278 -6.99 -10.15 -15.18
N MET A 279 -5.77 -10.66 -15.32
CA MET A 279 -5.32 -11.86 -14.61
C MET A 279 -5.12 -11.59 -13.11
N TRP A 280 -4.56 -10.43 -12.74
CA TRP A 280 -4.43 -10.03 -11.35
C TRP A 280 -5.78 -9.94 -10.64
N TRP A 281 -6.80 -9.43 -11.30
CA TRP A 281 -8.16 -9.39 -10.74
C TRP A 281 -8.65 -10.78 -10.29
N ILE A 282 -8.39 -11.83 -11.08
CA ILE A 282 -8.77 -13.20 -10.75
C ILE A 282 -7.94 -13.74 -9.58
N LEU A 283 -6.62 -13.51 -9.61
CA LEU A 283 -5.70 -13.97 -8.56
C LEU A 283 -5.98 -13.29 -7.21
N ILE A 284 -6.34 -12.00 -7.22
CA ILE A 284 -6.73 -11.26 -6.01
C ILE A 284 -8.02 -11.84 -5.43
N HIS A 285 -9.00 -12.23 -6.25
CA HIS A 285 -10.24 -12.85 -5.74
C HIS A 285 -10.00 -14.19 -5.05
N GLU A 286 -9.06 -15.01 -5.55
CA GLU A 286 -8.69 -16.23 -4.86
C GLU A 286 -7.99 -15.94 -3.53
N GLU A 287 -7.00 -15.04 -3.53
CA GLU A 287 -6.26 -14.61 -2.34
C GLU A 287 -7.22 -14.06 -1.27
N TRP A 288 -8.14 -13.18 -1.69
CA TRP A 288 -9.14 -12.57 -0.83
C TRP A 288 -10.12 -13.60 -0.26
N TYR A 289 -10.62 -14.51 -1.11
CA TYR A 289 -11.52 -15.56 -0.67
C TYR A 289 -10.86 -16.53 0.31
N LEU A 290 -9.61 -16.88 0.06
CA LEU A 290 -8.86 -17.76 0.93
C LEU A 290 -8.67 -17.15 2.34
N HIS A 291 -8.42 -15.85 2.43
CA HIS A 291 -8.27 -15.14 3.70
C HIS A 291 -9.61 -14.88 4.40
N HIS A 292 -10.66 -14.51 3.69
CA HIS A 292 -11.90 -14.01 4.29
C HIS A 292 -13.09 -14.93 4.19
N GLY A 293 -13.09 -15.92 3.29
CA GLY A 293 -14.15 -16.95 3.17
C GLY A 293 -15.52 -16.43 2.73
N ASN A 294 -15.62 -15.18 2.24
CA ASN A 294 -16.91 -14.57 1.87
C ASN A 294 -17.42 -15.14 0.54
N LEU A 295 -18.16 -16.25 0.62
CA LEU A 295 -18.74 -16.91 -0.55
C LEU A 295 -19.80 -16.05 -1.25
N GLU A 296 -20.56 -15.26 -0.50
CA GLU A 296 -21.61 -14.41 -1.10
C GLU A 296 -21.00 -13.30 -1.98
N TYR A 297 -19.91 -12.69 -1.54
CA TYR A 297 -19.16 -11.75 -2.37
C TYR A 297 -18.56 -12.45 -3.61
N LEU A 298 -18.01 -13.64 -3.46
CA LEU A 298 -17.47 -14.39 -4.61
C LEU A 298 -18.57 -14.75 -5.62
N LYS A 299 -19.78 -15.12 -5.18
CA LYS A 299 -20.94 -15.37 -6.06
C LYS A 299 -21.33 -14.13 -6.86
N GLN A 300 -21.25 -12.93 -6.27
CA GLN A 300 -21.54 -11.68 -6.98
C GLN A 300 -20.57 -11.45 -8.16
N GLN A 301 -19.36 -12.01 -8.10
CA GLN A 301 -18.37 -11.87 -9.16
C GLN A 301 -18.58 -12.85 -10.32
N GLN A 302 -19.37 -13.92 -10.14
CA GLN A 302 -19.48 -15.03 -11.07
C GLN A 302 -19.90 -14.59 -12.48
N SER A 303 -20.82 -13.63 -12.59
CA SER A 303 -21.32 -13.13 -13.88
C SER A 303 -20.24 -12.45 -14.75
N TYR A 304 -19.16 -11.96 -14.12
CA TYR A 304 -18.01 -11.39 -14.80
C TYR A 304 -16.83 -12.37 -14.87
N LEU A 305 -16.57 -13.09 -13.79
CA LEU A 305 -15.46 -14.04 -13.65
C LEU A 305 -15.52 -15.15 -14.70
N THR A 306 -16.68 -15.81 -14.85
CA THR A 306 -16.85 -16.92 -15.79
C THR A 306 -16.60 -16.50 -17.25
N PRO A 307 -17.20 -15.44 -17.79
CA PRO A 307 -16.89 -14.98 -19.13
C PRO A 307 -15.43 -14.53 -19.32
N LEU A 308 -14.82 -13.87 -18.32
CA LEU A 308 -13.41 -13.47 -18.38
C LEU A 308 -12.48 -14.69 -18.47
N LEU A 309 -12.71 -15.72 -17.65
CA LEU A 309 -11.94 -16.96 -17.71
C LEU A 309 -12.10 -17.65 -19.07
N ARG A 310 -13.32 -17.77 -19.61
CA ARG A 310 -13.57 -18.33 -20.94
C ARG A 310 -12.86 -17.54 -22.03
N ARG A 311 -12.86 -16.20 -21.96
CA ARG A 311 -12.08 -15.36 -22.86
C ARG A 311 -10.59 -15.64 -22.77
N LEU A 312 -10.03 -15.74 -21.57
CA LEU A 312 -8.60 -16.00 -21.37
C LEU A 312 -8.15 -17.33 -22.00
N THR A 313 -9.01 -18.37 -22.01
CA THR A 313 -8.68 -19.64 -22.66
C THR A 313 -8.45 -19.53 -24.17
N THR A 314 -9.05 -18.53 -24.82
CA THR A 314 -8.88 -18.30 -26.27
C THR A 314 -7.50 -17.74 -26.63
N PHE A 315 -6.73 -17.28 -25.66
CA PHE A 315 -5.38 -16.75 -25.86
C PHE A 315 -4.28 -17.79 -25.67
N VAL A 316 -4.59 -19.08 -25.85
CA VAL A 316 -3.63 -20.18 -25.80
C VAL A 316 -3.62 -20.89 -27.17
N ASP A 317 -2.45 -20.97 -27.80
CA ASP A 317 -2.35 -21.68 -29.10
C ASP A 317 -2.30 -23.22 -28.92
N ALA A 318 -2.35 -23.94 -30.03
CA ALA A 318 -2.35 -25.41 -30.02
C ALA A 318 -1.11 -26.03 -29.35
N GLY A 319 0.02 -25.32 -29.34
CA GLY A 319 1.27 -25.73 -28.67
C GLY A 319 1.35 -25.35 -27.19
N GLY A 320 0.30 -24.75 -26.63
CA GLY A 320 0.26 -24.31 -25.24
C GLY A 320 0.93 -22.98 -24.95
N ARG A 321 1.30 -22.22 -26.00
CA ARG A 321 1.89 -20.90 -25.85
C ARG A 321 0.83 -19.84 -25.62
N GLU A 322 1.02 -18.93 -24.66
CA GLU A 322 0.16 -17.77 -24.46
C GLU A 322 0.27 -16.79 -25.65
N LYS A 323 -0.85 -16.21 -26.04
CA LYS A 323 -1.00 -15.28 -27.16
C LYS A 323 -1.83 -14.05 -26.74
N LEU A 324 -1.65 -13.61 -25.51
CA LEU A 324 -2.33 -12.42 -25.01
C LEU A 324 -2.07 -11.23 -25.93
N ASP A 325 -3.09 -10.45 -26.19
CA ASP A 325 -3.06 -9.22 -27.00
C ASP A 325 -3.05 -7.96 -26.13
N GLY A 326 -3.25 -6.80 -26.73
CA GLY A 326 -3.24 -5.50 -26.06
C GLY A 326 -1.86 -5.15 -25.52
N MET A 327 -1.84 -4.39 -24.42
CA MET A 327 -0.59 -4.08 -23.71
C MET A 327 -0.16 -5.30 -22.90
N ARG A 328 0.88 -5.97 -23.42
CA ARG A 328 1.52 -7.12 -22.79
C ARG A 328 2.59 -6.62 -21.82
N PHE A 329 2.32 -6.71 -20.53
CA PHE A 329 3.11 -6.06 -19.49
C PHE A 329 3.23 -6.92 -18.23
N LEU A 330 4.41 -6.93 -17.65
CA LEU A 330 4.67 -7.43 -16.29
C LEU A 330 4.98 -6.23 -15.38
N ASP A 331 6.17 -5.68 -15.57
CA ASP A 331 6.65 -4.46 -14.94
C ASP A 331 7.48 -3.64 -15.94
N TRP A 332 7.80 -2.42 -15.58
CA TRP A 332 8.57 -1.52 -16.45
C TRP A 332 9.98 -2.03 -16.76
N PRO A 333 10.75 -2.61 -15.81
CA PRO A 333 12.10 -3.15 -16.11
C PRO A 333 12.12 -4.26 -17.16
N THR A 334 11.03 -4.99 -17.34
CA THR A 334 10.91 -6.06 -18.34
C THR A 334 10.20 -5.65 -19.62
N ALA A 335 9.49 -4.52 -19.63
CA ALA A 335 8.55 -4.13 -20.69
C ALA A 335 9.17 -4.10 -22.11
N SER A 336 10.43 -3.73 -22.26
CA SER A 336 11.15 -3.73 -23.56
C SER A 336 11.67 -5.10 -23.99
N ASN A 337 11.71 -6.09 -23.08
CA ASN A 337 12.21 -7.43 -23.34
C ASN A 337 11.05 -8.40 -23.64
N LYS A 338 10.77 -8.62 -24.92
CA LYS A 338 9.65 -9.48 -25.36
C LYS A 338 9.77 -10.94 -24.87
N VAL A 339 10.99 -11.45 -24.69
CA VAL A 339 11.22 -12.81 -24.15
C VAL A 339 10.81 -12.84 -22.67
N ALA A 340 11.27 -11.85 -21.89
CA ALA A 340 10.93 -11.74 -20.47
C ALA A 340 9.42 -11.54 -20.26
N VAL A 341 8.77 -10.69 -21.05
CA VAL A 341 7.33 -10.49 -21.00
C VAL A 341 6.57 -11.78 -21.30
N HIS A 342 6.96 -12.51 -22.37
CA HIS A 342 6.35 -13.80 -22.70
C HIS A 342 6.55 -14.83 -21.58
N GLU A 343 7.77 -14.93 -21.06
CA GLU A 343 8.14 -15.84 -19.97
C GLU A 343 7.23 -15.63 -18.74
N GLY A 344 7.04 -14.38 -18.33
CA GLY A 344 6.20 -14.06 -17.18
C GLY A 344 4.70 -14.23 -17.45
N LEU A 345 4.19 -13.80 -18.63
CA LEU A 345 2.78 -13.94 -18.99
C LEU A 345 2.36 -15.40 -19.14
N GLN A 346 3.24 -16.29 -19.64
CA GLN A 346 2.99 -17.74 -19.66
C GLN A 346 2.76 -18.29 -18.26
N ALA A 347 3.61 -17.90 -17.31
CA ALA A 347 3.47 -18.30 -15.92
C ALA A 347 2.19 -17.75 -15.27
N MET A 348 1.94 -16.45 -15.48
CA MET A 348 0.74 -15.78 -14.92
C MET A 348 -0.55 -16.39 -15.47
N LEU A 349 -0.65 -16.61 -16.77
CA LEU A 349 -1.86 -17.20 -17.35
C LEU A 349 -2.10 -18.61 -16.81
N THR A 350 -1.04 -19.39 -16.59
CA THR A 350 -1.15 -20.72 -15.97
C THR A 350 -1.68 -20.63 -14.55
N LEU A 351 -1.11 -19.76 -13.71
CA LEU A 351 -1.59 -19.54 -12.34
C LEU A 351 -3.04 -19.05 -12.34
N THR A 352 -3.40 -18.16 -13.27
CA THR A 352 -4.76 -17.64 -13.42
C THR A 352 -5.76 -18.75 -13.80
N MET A 353 -5.39 -19.64 -14.71
CA MET A 353 -6.24 -20.79 -15.08
C MET A 353 -6.41 -21.76 -13.92
N GLU A 354 -5.37 -22.02 -13.15
CA GLU A 354 -5.44 -22.85 -11.95
C GLU A 354 -6.32 -22.22 -10.86
N SER A 355 -6.17 -20.92 -10.64
CA SER A 355 -7.03 -20.13 -9.74
C SER A 355 -8.48 -20.15 -10.21
N GLY A 356 -8.72 -19.89 -11.50
CA GLY A 356 -10.04 -19.93 -12.11
C GLY A 356 -10.73 -21.29 -11.95
N ALA A 357 -9.98 -22.39 -12.12
CA ALA A 357 -10.50 -23.74 -11.91
C ALA A 357 -10.98 -23.96 -10.46
N ARG A 358 -10.20 -23.50 -9.46
CA ARG A 358 -10.57 -23.58 -8.04
C ARG A 358 -11.77 -22.70 -7.71
N LEU A 359 -11.77 -21.43 -8.15
CA LEU A 359 -12.88 -20.49 -7.91
C LEU A 359 -14.19 -20.98 -8.54
N CYS A 360 -14.15 -21.45 -9.80
CA CYS A 360 -15.33 -21.99 -10.47
C CYS A 360 -15.84 -23.29 -9.80
N ALA A 361 -14.95 -24.13 -9.32
CA ALA A 361 -15.36 -25.33 -8.56
C ALA A 361 -16.09 -24.95 -7.26
N ILE A 362 -15.62 -23.93 -6.53
CA ILE A 362 -16.27 -23.37 -5.33
C ILE A 362 -17.66 -22.82 -5.69
N LEU A 363 -17.78 -22.13 -6.82
CA LEU A 363 -19.04 -21.55 -7.31
C LEU A 363 -20.01 -22.59 -7.92
N GLY A 364 -19.58 -23.84 -8.09
CA GLY A 364 -20.36 -24.91 -8.70
C GLY A 364 -20.39 -24.89 -10.23
N ASP A 365 -19.63 -24.02 -10.88
CA ASP A 365 -19.45 -23.98 -12.35
C ASP A 365 -18.43 -25.01 -12.81
N LYS A 366 -18.88 -26.29 -12.85
CA LYS A 366 -18.03 -27.43 -13.21
C LYS A 366 -17.48 -27.35 -14.63
N GLU A 367 -18.23 -26.77 -15.56
CA GLU A 367 -17.84 -26.66 -16.98
C GLU A 367 -16.63 -25.72 -17.12
N THR A 368 -16.73 -24.50 -16.56
CA THR A 368 -15.64 -23.53 -16.63
C THR A 368 -14.43 -23.99 -15.79
N ALA A 369 -14.66 -24.66 -14.65
CA ALA A 369 -13.59 -25.27 -13.87
C ALA A 369 -12.80 -26.31 -14.67
N ALA A 370 -13.49 -27.20 -15.40
CA ALA A 370 -12.86 -28.20 -16.27
C ALA A 370 -12.11 -27.55 -17.45
N LEU A 371 -12.69 -26.51 -18.07
CA LEU A 371 -12.07 -25.76 -19.15
C LEU A 371 -10.78 -25.09 -18.68
N CYS A 372 -10.79 -24.40 -17.54
CA CYS A 372 -9.60 -23.79 -16.93
C CYS A 372 -8.52 -24.83 -16.61
N SER A 373 -8.90 -25.98 -16.04
CA SER A 373 -7.97 -27.07 -15.75
C SER A 373 -7.33 -27.65 -17.01
N ALA A 374 -8.10 -27.81 -18.09
CA ALA A 374 -7.61 -28.28 -19.39
C ALA A 374 -6.63 -27.25 -20.00
N THR A 375 -6.99 -25.97 -19.94
CA THR A 375 -6.14 -24.87 -20.44
C THR A 375 -4.82 -24.76 -19.65
N ALA A 376 -4.86 -24.89 -18.32
CA ALA A 376 -3.64 -24.92 -17.52
C ALA A 376 -2.71 -26.09 -17.91
N LYS A 377 -3.28 -27.28 -18.17
CA LYS A 377 -2.49 -28.42 -18.68
C LYS A 377 -1.91 -28.15 -20.07
N GLN A 378 -2.67 -27.50 -20.94
CA GLN A 378 -2.19 -27.13 -22.28
C GLN A 378 -1.05 -26.12 -22.19
N LEU A 379 -1.19 -25.07 -21.38
CA LEU A 379 -0.15 -24.08 -21.13
C LEU A 379 1.16 -24.72 -20.66
N ARG A 380 1.10 -25.76 -19.85
CA ARG A 380 2.28 -26.48 -19.35
C ARG A 380 3.04 -27.28 -20.43
N GLN A 381 2.50 -27.43 -21.63
CA GLN A 381 3.19 -28.06 -22.75
C GLN A 381 4.24 -27.14 -23.39
N HIS A 382 4.11 -25.82 -23.19
CA HIS A 382 5.06 -24.84 -23.68
C HIS A 382 5.96 -24.34 -22.53
N LEU A 383 7.25 -24.64 -22.59
CA LEU A 383 8.24 -24.08 -21.68
C LEU A 383 8.90 -22.86 -22.34
N PRO A 384 8.68 -21.64 -21.82
CA PRO A 384 9.32 -20.45 -22.38
C PRO A 384 10.83 -20.48 -22.31
N GLU A 385 11.48 -19.82 -23.27
CA GLU A 385 12.91 -19.56 -23.22
C GLU A 385 13.24 -18.65 -22.03
N PRO A 386 14.34 -18.90 -21.29
CA PRO A 386 14.71 -18.08 -20.16
C PRO A 386 15.29 -16.75 -20.64
N SER A 387 14.73 -15.65 -20.14
CA SER A 387 15.24 -14.30 -20.40
C SER A 387 16.46 -13.92 -19.56
N GLY A 388 16.73 -14.68 -18.49
CA GLY A 388 17.73 -14.36 -17.47
C GLY A 388 17.30 -13.25 -16.50
N ARG A 389 16.07 -12.74 -16.61
CA ARG A 389 15.53 -11.72 -15.68
C ARG A 389 14.89 -12.37 -14.45
N LYS A 390 15.07 -11.75 -13.27
CA LYS A 390 14.59 -12.30 -11.99
C LYS A 390 13.07 -12.38 -11.92
N ALA A 391 12.35 -11.34 -12.33
CA ALA A 391 10.89 -11.27 -12.22
C ALA A 391 10.20 -12.42 -12.98
N PRO A 392 10.37 -12.63 -14.29
CA PRO A 392 9.72 -13.74 -14.98
C PRO A 392 10.24 -15.11 -14.54
N ALA A 393 11.53 -15.25 -14.20
CA ALA A 393 12.06 -16.51 -13.67
C ALA A 393 11.41 -16.90 -12.33
N ALA A 394 11.15 -15.92 -11.45
CA ALA A 394 10.43 -16.13 -10.22
C ALA A 394 9.00 -16.62 -10.47
N LEU A 395 8.27 -16.00 -11.40
CA LEU A 395 6.93 -16.43 -11.77
C LEU A 395 6.91 -17.86 -12.33
N LEU A 396 7.86 -18.23 -13.20
CA LEU A 396 7.97 -19.61 -13.70
C LEU A 396 8.26 -20.63 -12.59
N SER A 397 9.09 -20.24 -11.60
CA SER A 397 9.32 -21.06 -10.42
C SER A 397 8.05 -21.22 -9.58
N ILE A 398 7.34 -20.13 -9.31
CA ILE A 398 6.09 -20.14 -8.55
C ILE A 398 5.05 -21.01 -9.27
N ALA A 399 4.90 -20.86 -10.58
CA ALA A 399 4.00 -21.63 -11.40
C ALA A 399 4.44 -23.10 -11.61
N GLY A 400 5.62 -23.51 -11.14
CA GLY A 400 6.10 -24.89 -11.22
C GLY A 400 6.58 -25.34 -12.60
N TYR A 401 6.95 -24.39 -13.48
CA TYR A 401 7.58 -24.71 -14.77
C TYR A 401 9.05 -25.10 -14.64
N ARG A 402 9.73 -24.59 -13.63
CA ARG A 402 11.15 -24.82 -13.39
C ARG A 402 11.37 -25.15 -11.93
N ASP A 403 12.38 -25.98 -11.68
CA ASP A 403 12.79 -26.31 -10.31
C ASP A 403 13.18 -25.06 -9.52
N ALA A 404 12.62 -24.90 -8.33
CA ALA A 404 12.80 -23.70 -7.52
C ALA A 404 14.27 -23.50 -7.08
N THR A 405 14.96 -24.58 -6.74
CA THR A 405 16.37 -24.53 -6.31
C THR A 405 17.29 -24.14 -7.48
N ALA A 406 17.03 -24.69 -8.67
CA ALA A 406 17.76 -24.33 -9.86
C ALA A 406 17.55 -22.86 -10.27
N VAL A 407 16.30 -22.37 -10.21
CA VAL A 407 15.98 -20.95 -10.48
C VAL A 407 16.66 -20.04 -9.45
N SER A 408 16.57 -20.38 -8.17
CA SER A 408 17.23 -19.61 -7.11
C SER A 408 18.73 -19.50 -7.38
N SER A 409 19.43 -20.62 -7.60
CA SER A 409 20.88 -20.66 -7.75
C SER A 409 21.37 -19.99 -9.03
N ASN A 410 20.67 -20.19 -10.16
CA ASN A 410 21.15 -19.79 -11.48
C ASN A 410 20.69 -18.38 -11.89
N VAL A 411 19.61 -17.86 -11.30
CA VAL A 411 19.01 -16.57 -11.70
C VAL A 411 18.81 -15.64 -10.51
N LEU A 412 18.06 -16.05 -9.47
CA LEU A 412 17.59 -15.10 -8.46
C LEU A 412 18.73 -14.57 -7.60
N LYS A 413 19.67 -15.42 -7.20
CA LYS A 413 20.82 -15.03 -6.35
C LYS A 413 21.95 -14.34 -7.12
N LYS A 414 21.94 -14.45 -8.44
CA LYS A 414 22.99 -13.85 -9.26
C LYS A 414 23.03 -12.34 -9.05
N ASP A 415 24.24 -11.81 -8.82
CA ASP A 415 24.51 -10.39 -8.61
C ASP A 415 23.70 -9.76 -7.43
N GLY A 416 23.33 -10.58 -6.43
CA GLY A 416 22.58 -10.12 -5.25
C GLY A 416 21.23 -9.50 -5.60
N PRO A 417 20.82 -8.39 -4.94
CA PRO A 417 19.53 -7.73 -5.18
C PRO A 417 19.51 -6.85 -6.45
N LYS A 418 20.56 -6.85 -7.27
CA LYS A 418 20.55 -6.14 -8.55
C LYS A 418 19.44 -6.66 -9.46
N ASP A 419 18.83 -5.77 -10.24
CA ASP A 419 17.68 -6.04 -11.12
C ASP A 419 16.41 -6.50 -10.39
N LEU A 420 16.27 -6.22 -9.09
CA LEU A 420 14.97 -6.23 -8.41
C LEU A 420 14.17 -5.00 -8.84
N SER A 421 12.84 -5.15 -8.84
CA SER A 421 11.91 -4.02 -8.83
C SER A 421 11.11 -4.03 -7.53
N THR A 422 10.61 -2.90 -7.12
CA THR A 422 9.79 -2.78 -5.91
C THR A 422 8.50 -3.58 -6.01
N PHE A 423 7.95 -3.73 -7.21
CA PHE A 423 6.77 -4.55 -7.50
C PHE A 423 7.11 -6.06 -7.52
N TYR A 424 7.85 -6.51 -8.54
CA TYR A 424 8.11 -7.96 -8.73
C TYR A 424 9.15 -8.53 -7.77
N GLY A 425 9.85 -7.69 -7.03
CA GLY A 425 10.67 -8.14 -5.91
C GLY A 425 9.90 -9.00 -4.92
N PHE A 426 8.60 -8.71 -4.68
CA PHE A 426 7.72 -9.56 -3.87
C PHE A 426 7.63 -11.00 -4.39
N PHE A 427 7.52 -11.19 -5.70
CA PHE A 427 7.46 -12.54 -6.31
C PHE A 427 8.84 -13.21 -6.31
N VAL A 428 9.93 -12.44 -6.43
CA VAL A 428 11.29 -12.96 -6.26
C VAL A 428 11.49 -13.50 -4.85
N LEU A 429 11.06 -12.77 -3.83
CA LEU A 429 11.08 -13.23 -2.43
C LEU A 429 10.26 -14.51 -2.24
N ASN A 430 9.08 -14.61 -2.85
CA ASN A 430 8.24 -15.81 -2.79
C ASN A 430 8.89 -17.02 -3.48
N ALA A 431 9.58 -16.82 -4.60
CA ALA A 431 10.32 -17.87 -5.28
C ALA A 431 11.54 -18.33 -4.46
N LEU A 432 12.25 -17.43 -3.79
CA LEU A 432 13.31 -17.77 -2.84
C LEU A 432 12.78 -18.57 -1.64
N ALA A 433 11.61 -18.18 -1.10
CA ALA A 433 10.96 -18.96 -0.04
C ALA A 433 10.58 -20.38 -0.50
N LYS A 434 10.13 -20.52 -1.75
CA LYS A 434 9.79 -21.82 -2.35
C LYS A 434 11.02 -22.74 -2.49
N SER A 435 12.21 -22.17 -2.69
CA SER A 435 13.48 -22.92 -2.73
C SER A 435 14.15 -23.10 -1.35
N ASN A 436 13.48 -22.68 -0.26
CA ASN A 436 14.01 -22.63 1.11
C ASN A 436 15.22 -21.71 1.29
N ASP A 437 15.42 -20.74 0.42
CA ASP A 437 16.51 -19.74 0.46
C ASP A 437 16.10 -18.52 1.32
N THR A 438 15.71 -18.76 2.57
CA THR A 438 15.21 -17.71 3.48
C THR A 438 16.26 -16.64 3.77
N ASP A 439 17.52 -17.02 3.98
CA ASP A 439 18.58 -16.05 4.28
C ASP A 439 18.83 -15.09 3.12
N THR A 440 18.85 -15.59 1.89
CA THR A 440 18.95 -14.74 0.68
C THR A 440 17.75 -13.77 0.59
N ALA A 441 16.54 -14.24 0.89
CA ALA A 441 15.36 -13.37 0.88
C ALA A 441 15.45 -12.27 1.95
N LEU A 442 15.87 -12.60 3.17
CA LEU A 442 16.11 -11.63 4.25
C LEU A 442 17.21 -10.63 3.88
N ASP A 443 18.28 -11.08 3.23
CA ASP A 443 19.35 -10.21 2.73
C ASP A 443 18.84 -9.24 1.65
N PHE A 444 18.02 -9.72 0.71
CA PHE A 444 17.43 -8.87 -0.32
C PHE A 444 16.50 -7.82 0.29
N ILE A 445 15.65 -8.22 1.24
CA ILE A 445 14.79 -7.28 1.97
C ILE A 445 15.64 -6.22 2.68
N SER A 446 16.64 -6.66 3.44
CA SER A 446 17.50 -5.77 4.24
C SER A 446 18.31 -4.80 3.36
N GLN A 447 18.84 -5.26 2.21
CA GLN A 447 19.66 -4.44 1.31
C GLN A 447 18.79 -3.52 0.43
N TYR A 448 17.76 -4.05 -0.22
CA TYR A 448 17.00 -3.32 -1.22
C TYR A 448 15.99 -2.36 -0.56
N TRP A 449 15.05 -2.87 0.22
CA TRP A 449 14.08 -2.01 0.93
C TRP A 449 14.74 -1.22 2.07
N GLY A 450 15.68 -1.84 2.78
CA GLY A 450 16.48 -1.13 3.78
C GLY A 450 17.35 -0.03 3.16
N GLY A 451 17.80 -0.18 1.90
CA GLY A 451 18.52 0.88 1.17
C GLY A 451 17.68 2.15 0.99
N MET A 452 16.37 2.03 0.78
CA MET A 452 15.47 3.20 0.79
C MET A 452 15.43 3.87 2.18
N LEU A 453 15.36 3.09 3.28
CA LEU A 453 15.41 3.64 4.65
C LEU A 453 16.73 4.39 4.92
N ASP A 454 17.86 3.86 4.47
CA ASP A 454 19.17 4.51 4.60
C ASP A 454 19.21 5.87 3.89
N MET A 455 18.44 6.01 2.82
CA MET A 455 18.30 7.26 2.06
C MET A 455 17.18 8.18 2.59
N GLY A 456 16.61 7.87 3.75
CA GLY A 456 15.65 8.74 4.44
C GLY A 456 14.18 8.44 4.16
N ALA A 457 13.84 7.32 3.52
CA ALA A 457 12.47 6.91 3.26
C ALA A 457 11.65 6.72 4.54
N THR A 458 10.41 7.16 4.52
CA THR A 458 9.38 6.85 5.53
C THR A 458 8.24 6.03 4.94
N THR A 459 8.27 5.84 3.64
CA THR A 459 7.41 4.96 2.81
C THR A 459 8.25 4.32 1.73
N PHE A 460 7.77 3.25 1.09
CA PHE A 460 8.48 2.62 -0.01
C PHE A 460 8.07 3.19 -1.37
N TRP A 461 9.06 3.24 -2.27
CA TRP A 461 9.04 3.99 -3.49
C TRP A 461 8.55 3.16 -4.68
N GLU A 462 8.03 3.84 -5.69
CA GLU A 462 7.53 3.23 -6.93
C GLU A 462 8.62 2.45 -7.68
N ASP A 463 9.84 2.97 -7.70
CA ASP A 463 11.03 2.35 -8.29
C ASP A 463 12.27 2.61 -7.44
N PHE A 464 13.24 1.73 -7.52
CA PHE A 464 14.50 1.89 -6.81
C PHE A 464 15.61 1.01 -7.41
N ASP A 465 16.81 1.56 -7.47
CA ASP A 465 18.03 0.80 -7.76
C ASP A 465 19.08 1.15 -6.70
N LEU A 466 19.64 0.13 -6.07
CA LEU A 466 20.72 0.30 -5.08
C LEU A 466 21.93 1.08 -5.63
N ALA A 467 22.19 1.01 -6.94
CA ALA A 467 23.26 1.79 -7.56
C ALA A 467 23.06 3.31 -7.42
N TRP A 468 21.82 3.78 -7.29
CA TRP A 468 21.55 5.22 -7.09
C TRP A 468 22.13 5.75 -5.78
N THR A 469 22.26 4.91 -4.77
CA THR A 469 22.75 5.32 -3.44
C THR A 469 24.24 5.61 -3.39
N GLN A 470 25.02 5.18 -4.38
CA GLN A 470 26.50 5.23 -4.34
C GLN A 470 27.05 6.66 -4.20
N ASN A 471 26.39 7.65 -4.81
CA ASN A 471 26.82 9.06 -4.73
C ASN A 471 25.64 10.03 -4.54
N ALA A 472 24.48 9.55 -4.10
CA ALA A 472 23.32 10.41 -3.87
C ALA A 472 23.30 10.97 -2.46
N GLY A 473 22.69 12.14 -2.30
CA GLY A 473 22.27 12.70 -1.01
C GLY A 473 20.98 12.04 -0.53
N ARG A 474 20.73 12.07 0.79
CA ARG A 474 19.47 11.62 1.39
C ARG A 474 18.32 12.53 0.92
N ILE A 475 17.12 11.95 0.82
CA ILE A 475 15.92 12.69 0.40
C ILE A 475 15.43 13.72 1.42
N ASP A 476 15.82 13.57 2.68
CA ASP A 476 15.39 14.39 3.81
C ASP A 476 16.42 15.48 4.20
N GLU A 477 17.38 15.72 3.33
CA GLU A 477 18.42 16.74 3.49
C GLU A 477 18.60 17.55 2.20
N LEU A 478 19.24 18.70 2.30
CA LEU A 478 19.71 19.43 1.12
C LEU A 478 20.80 18.61 0.43
N VAL A 479 20.75 18.54 -0.88
CA VAL A 479 21.78 17.84 -1.65
C VAL A 479 23.11 18.55 -1.47
N ALA A 480 24.08 17.87 -0.87
CA ALA A 480 25.41 18.42 -0.63
C ALA A 480 26.17 18.63 -1.96
N PRO A 481 27.08 19.63 -2.04
CA PRO A 481 27.91 19.84 -3.22
C PRO A 481 28.67 18.56 -3.62
N GLY A 482 28.62 18.21 -4.91
CA GLY A 482 29.24 17.01 -5.46
C GLY A 482 28.45 15.70 -5.31
N LYS A 483 27.30 15.74 -4.66
CA LYS A 483 26.33 14.62 -4.59
C LYS A 483 25.27 14.76 -5.67
N GLN A 484 24.72 13.63 -6.11
CA GLN A 484 23.53 13.57 -6.95
C GLN A 484 22.26 13.71 -6.09
N ASP A 485 21.22 14.27 -6.67
CA ASP A 485 19.89 14.31 -6.08
C ASP A 485 19.19 12.99 -6.35
N LEU A 486 19.00 12.18 -5.32
CA LEU A 486 18.42 10.86 -5.46
C LEU A 486 17.02 10.90 -6.11
N HIS A 487 16.23 11.92 -5.83
CA HIS A 487 14.89 12.04 -6.40
C HIS A 487 14.92 12.65 -7.80
N GLY A 488 15.69 13.73 -7.99
CA GLY A 488 15.66 14.53 -9.22
C GLY A 488 16.50 13.99 -10.37
N ASP A 489 17.59 13.23 -10.09
CA ASP A 489 18.53 12.80 -11.11
C ASP A 489 18.32 11.35 -11.59
N PHE A 490 17.51 10.58 -10.88
CA PHE A 490 17.27 9.18 -11.16
C PHE A 490 15.83 8.88 -11.57
N GLY A 491 15.51 7.59 -11.70
CA GLY A 491 14.23 7.10 -12.17
C GLY A 491 14.27 6.73 -13.65
N ALA A 492 13.28 5.98 -14.08
CA ALA A 492 13.16 5.48 -15.44
C ALA A 492 11.70 5.49 -15.92
N TYR A 493 11.49 5.18 -17.18
CA TYR A 493 10.16 4.98 -17.77
C TYR A 493 9.26 6.21 -17.64
N CYS A 494 8.07 6.08 -17.00
CA CYS A 494 7.14 7.18 -16.76
C CYS A 494 7.42 7.95 -15.45
N TYR A 495 8.31 7.45 -14.60
CA TYR A 495 8.66 8.04 -13.30
C TYR A 495 10.12 8.49 -13.22
N LYS A 496 10.47 9.49 -14.04
CA LYS A 496 11.79 10.13 -14.03
C LYS A 496 11.77 11.38 -13.16
N GLY A 497 12.85 11.55 -12.39
CA GLY A 497 13.04 12.72 -11.55
C GLY A 497 11.88 12.92 -10.57
N PHE A 498 11.45 14.15 -10.37
CA PHE A 498 10.39 14.48 -9.40
C PHE A 498 8.98 13.98 -9.76
N ARG A 499 8.79 13.36 -10.93
CA ARG A 499 7.57 12.62 -11.23
C ARG A 499 7.50 11.28 -10.51
N HIS A 500 8.63 10.73 -10.10
CA HIS A 500 8.73 9.49 -9.35
C HIS A 500 8.00 9.62 -7.99
N SER A 501 7.17 8.64 -7.62
CA SER A 501 6.46 8.62 -6.35
C SER A 501 7.26 7.90 -5.27
N PHE A 502 7.37 8.50 -4.09
CA PHE A 502 8.05 7.94 -2.94
C PHE A 502 7.11 7.29 -1.93
N CYS A 503 5.82 7.20 -2.26
CA CYS A 503 4.85 6.37 -1.55
C CYS A 503 4.00 5.61 -2.58
N HIS A 504 4.32 4.33 -2.79
CA HIS A 504 3.66 3.51 -3.80
C HIS A 504 3.32 2.13 -3.24
N GLY A 505 2.04 1.74 -3.34
CA GLY A 505 1.48 0.59 -2.62
C GLY A 505 2.13 -0.74 -2.97
N TRP A 506 2.44 -0.98 -4.25
CA TRP A 506 3.08 -2.23 -4.68
C TRP A 506 4.42 -2.53 -4.00
N ALA A 507 5.10 -1.50 -3.48
CA ALA A 507 6.40 -1.66 -2.83
C ALA A 507 6.32 -2.21 -1.40
N GLY A 508 5.11 -2.31 -0.82
CA GLY A 508 4.88 -2.83 0.54
C GLY A 508 5.06 -4.34 0.70
N GLY A 509 5.30 -5.08 -0.39
CA GLY A 509 5.35 -6.55 -0.41
C GLY A 509 6.16 -7.24 0.69
N PRO A 510 7.35 -6.74 1.13
CA PRO A 510 8.11 -7.36 2.21
C PRO A 510 7.35 -7.50 3.52
N THR A 511 6.41 -6.61 3.84
CA THR A 511 5.56 -6.70 5.03
C THR A 511 4.74 -7.99 5.05
N ALA A 512 4.05 -8.28 3.95
CA ALA A 512 3.31 -9.52 3.80
C ALA A 512 4.25 -10.74 3.76
N TRP A 513 5.38 -10.63 3.06
CA TRP A 513 6.33 -11.73 2.97
C TRP A 513 6.91 -12.12 4.34
N LEU A 514 7.29 -11.16 5.17
CA LEU A 514 7.80 -11.41 6.54
C LEU A 514 6.73 -12.08 7.41
N SER A 515 5.48 -11.64 7.32
CA SER A 515 4.36 -12.25 8.04
C SER A 515 4.08 -13.68 7.55
N ASN A 516 4.06 -13.91 6.23
CA ASN A 516 3.69 -15.20 5.66
C ASN A 516 4.82 -16.24 5.71
N ASN A 517 6.09 -15.81 5.67
CA ASN A 517 7.24 -16.72 5.60
C ASN A 517 8.03 -16.80 6.90
N VAL A 518 8.34 -15.67 7.56
CA VAL A 518 9.12 -15.69 8.81
C VAL A 518 8.23 -16.12 9.98
N LEU A 519 7.02 -15.53 10.14
CA LEU A 519 6.04 -16.07 11.07
C LEU A 519 5.42 -17.38 10.55
N GLY A 520 5.51 -17.61 9.24
CA GLY A 520 5.14 -18.86 8.59
C GLY A 520 3.63 -19.13 8.52
N ILE A 521 2.78 -18.11 8.67
CA ILE A 521 1.33 -18.25 8.71
C ILE A 521 0.76 -18.10 7.31
N THR A 522 0.13 -19.15 6.80
CA THR A 522 -0.56 -19.14 5.50
C THR A 522 -1.92 -19.81 5.59
N PRO A 523 -2.99 -19.25 4.99
CA PRO A 523 -4.29 -19.91 4.92
C PRO A 523 -4.21 -21.24 4.17
N ALA A 524 -4.93 -22.25 4.64
CA ALA A 524 -5.04 -23.56 4.02
C ALA A 524 -6.49 -23.93 3.67
N ALA A 525 -7.46 -23.18 4.20
CA ALA A 525 -8.87 -23.28 3.85
C ALA A 525 -9.50 -21.88 3.84
N PRO A 526 -10.61 -21.70 3.09
CA PRO A 526 -11.30 -20.41 3.00
C PRO A 526 -11.62 -19.82 4.38
N GLY A 527 -11.46 -18.49 4.50
CA GLY A 527 -11.69 -17.77 5.76
C GLY A 527 -10.67 -18.09 6.85
N CYS A 528 -9.47 -18.58 6.48
CA CYS A 528 -8.48 -19.04 7.45
C CYS A 528 -9.02 -20.09 8.43
N ALA A 529 -10.10 -20.82 8.09
CA ALA A 529 -10.64 -21.87 8.95
C ALA A 529 -9.59 -22.96 9.26
N GLN A 530 -8.63 -23.13 8.35
CA GLN A 530 -7.43 -23.92 8.56
C GLN A 530 -6.21 -23.14 8.08
N VAL A 531 -5.12 -23.18 8.84
CA VAL A 531 -3.85 -22.49 8.53
C VAL A 531 -2.67 -23.46 8.62
N LYS A 532 -1.66 -23.23 7.80
CA LYS A 532 -0.32 -23.79 7.99
C LYS A 532 0.52 -22.81 8.80
N ILE A 533 1.33 -23.35 9.73
CA ILE A 533 2.31 -22.56 10.47
C ILE A 533 3.66 -23.24 10.29
N THR A 534 4.46 -22.69 9.37
CA THR A 534 5.77 -23.21 8.96
C THR A 534 6.80 -22.09 9.01
N PRO A 535 7.27 -21.69 10.21
CA PRO A 535 8.18 -20.58 10.38
C PRO A 535 9.52 -20.84 9.68
N ARG A 536 10.07 -19.80 9.08
CA ARG A 536 11.37 -19.81 8.40
C ARG A 536 12.23 -18.67 8.96
N LEU A 537 12.97 -18.96 10.03
CA LEU A 537 13.76 -17.93 10.70
C LEU A 537 15.06 -17.57 9.95
N GLY A 538 15.59 -18.47 9.07
CA GLY A 538 16.89 -18.23 8.45
C GLY A 538 17.93 -17.87 9.52
N ARG A 539 18.64 -16.74 9.37
CA ARG A 539 19.62 -16.23 10.34
C ARG A 539 19.02 -15.64 11.63
N LEU A 540 17.72 -15.43 11.69
CA LEU A 540 17.08 -14.82 12.85
C LEU A 540 17.11 -15.73 14.08
N ALA A 541 17.35 -15.15 15.26
CA ALA A 541 17.32 -15.88 16.52
C ALA A 541 15.88 -16.16 16.99
N TRP A 542 14.98 -15.23 16.71
CA TRP A 542 13.56 -15.36 17.03
C TRP A 542 12.70 -14.46 16.14
N ALA A 543 11.41 -14.79 16.02
CA ALA A 543 10.39 -13.92 15.48
C ALA A 543 9.07 -14.12 16.23
N GLN A 544 8.26 -13.07 16.33
CA GLN A 544 6.93 -13.11 16.93
C GLN A 544 6.01 -12.12 16.24
N GLY A 545 4.72 -12.39 16.31
CA GLY A 545 3.72 -11.48 15.75
C GLY A 545 2.31 -11.99 15.85
N THR A 546 1.43 -11.21 15.25
CA THR A 546 0.00 -11.54 15.11
C THR A 546 -0.38 -11.55 13.64
N PHE A 547 -1.36 -12.36 13.28
CA PHE A 547 -1.89 -12.44 11.93
C PHE A 547 -3.42 -12.39 11.97
N PRO A 548 -4.04 -11.43 11.23
CA PRO A 548 -5.50 -11.28 11.23
C PRO A 548 -6.21 -12.46 10.58
N THR A 549 -7.34 -12.87 11.15
CA THR A 549 -8.29 -13.77 10.49
C THR A 549 -9.72 -13.31 10.79
N PRO A 550 -10.74 -13.76 10.04
CA PRO A 550 -12.15 -13.48 10.36
C PRO A 550 -12.60 -13.98 11.74
N HIS A 551 -11.84 -14.91 12.31
CA HIS A 551 -12.12 -15.54 13.62
C HIS A 551 -11.38 -14.84 14.77
N GLY A 552 -10.55 -13.84 14.49
CA GLY A 552 -9.66 -13.18 15.44
C GLY A 552 -8.18 -13.39 15.09
N PRO A 553 -7.24 -12.72 15.78
CA PRO A 553 -5.83 -12.82 15.47
C PRO A 553 -5.21 -14.14 15.91
N ILE A 554 -4.36 -14.70 15.05
CA ILE A 554 -3.41 -15.76 15.41
C ILE A 554 -2.21 -15.09 16.06
N HIS A 555 -1.71 -15.64 17.18
CA HIS A 555 -0.48 -15.18 17.82
C HIS A 555 0.58 -16.26 17.72
N VAL A 556 1.80 -15.87 17.31
CA VAL A 556 2.93 -16.79 17.24
C VAL A 556 4.18 -16.20 17.84
N ARG A 557 5.01 -17.06 18.42
CA ARG A 557 6.41 -16.80 18.74
C ARG A 557 7.24 -18.01 18.38
N HIS A 558 8.34 -17.77 17.71
CA HIS A 558 9.29 -18.77 17.24
C HIS A 558 10.68 -18.43 17.77
N ASP A 559 11.32 -19.35 18.47
CA ASP A 559 12.66 -19.21 19.02
C ASP A 559 13.56 -20.29 18.43
N LYS A 560 14.67 -19.87 17.79
CA LYS A 560 15.68 -20.79 17.25
C LYS A 560 16.49 -21.40 18.37
N GLN A 561 16.56 -22.71 18.40
CA GLN A 561 17.31 -23.44 19.43
C GLN A 561 18.78 -23.60 19.03
N PRO A 562 19.68 -23.92 19.97
CA PRO A 562 21.11 -24.13 19.68
C PRO A 562 21.38 -25.25 18.64
N ASP A 563 20.49 -26.24 18.54
CA ASP A 563 20.59 -27.33 17.55
C ASP A 563 20.01 -26.95 16.18
N GLY A 564 19.56 -25.70 16.00
CA GLY A 564 18.96 -25.19 14.77
C GLY A 564 17.46 -25.47 14.64
N SER A 565 16.85 -26.26 15.53
CA SER A 565 15.40 -26.46 15.54
C SER A 565 14.65 -25.18 15.94
N ILE A 566 13.37 -25.10 15.60
CA ILE A 566 12.52 -23.96 15.94
C ILE A 566 11.48 -24.40 16.98
N LYS A 567 11.52 -23.78 18.16
CA LYS A 567 10.46 -23.92 19.16
C LYS A 567 9.40 -22.87 18.92
N SER A 568 8.17 -23.31 18.67
CA SER A 568 7.03 -22.43 18.38
C SER A 568 6.02 -22.43 19.51
N THR A 569 5.55 -21.25 19.89
CA THR A 569 4.37 -21.03 20.71
C THR A 569 3.29 -20.44 19.81
N VAL A 570 2.14 -21.10 19.72
CA VAL A 570 1.04 -20.73 18.84
C VAL A 570 -0.24 -20.62 19.65
N LYS A 571 -0.98 -19.51 19.48
CA LYS A 571 -2.32 -19.35 20.01
C LYS A 571 -3.26 -19.06 18.84
N LEU A 572 -4.20 -19.97 18.62
CA LEU A 572 -5.22 -19.84 17.59
C LEU A 572 -6.52 -19.29 18.21
N PRO A 573 -7.29 -18.47 17.49
CA PRO A 573 -8.64 -18.12 17.88
C PRO A 573 -9.60 -19.31 17.66
N ASP A 574 -10.77 -19.27 18.32
CA ASP A 574 -11.82 -20.25 18.10
C ASP A 574 -12.25 -20.28 16.63
N GLY A 575 -12.45 -21.47 16.07
CA GLY A 575 -12.82 -21.65 14.66
C GLY A 575 -11.62 -21.74 13.70
N VAL A 576 -10.39 -21.58 14.15
CA VAL A 576 -9.17 -21.79 13.35
C VAL A 576 -8.46 -23.05 13.80
N THR A 577 -8.08 -23.91 12.85
CA THR A 577 -7.29 -25.12 13.11
C THR A 577 -5.95 -25.06 12.40
N GLN A 578 -4.93 -25.65 13.02
CA GLN A 578 -3.63 -25.80 12.36
C GLN A 578 -3.59 -27.10 11.55
N MET A 579 -3.23 -27.00 10.29
CA MET A 579 -2.93 -28.14 9.43
C MET A 579 -1.64 -28.82 9.93
N LYS A 580 -1.70 -30.12 10.17
CA LYS A 580 -0.55 -30.93 10.59
C LYS A 580 0.45 -31.11 9.46
#